data_7fed7052bd631fa3bed25e1e64789f60
#
_entry.id   7fed7052bd631fa3bed25e1e64789f60
#
_cell.length_a   1.000
_cell.length_b   1.000
_cell.length_c   1.000
_cell.angle_alpha   90.00
_cell.angle_beta   90.00
_cell.angle_gamma   90.00
#
_symmetry.space_group_name_H-M   'P 1'
#
loop_
_entity.id
_entity.type
_entity.pdbx_description
1 polymer ?
#
loop_
_entity_poly.entity_id
_entity_poly.type
_entity_poly.pdbx_seq_one_letter_code
_entity_poly.pdbx_strand_id
1 'polypeptide(L)'
;MNKPTTISFHVPPKMWSEFQESMLKSRMFNEEVIGFFFCQRHQVSKRKIRYIPKTWVVPSPDCYEHQSATGLVLTQPFHSFLLENYLRVGLDVVHIHTHAGRGMPDFSYIDDRYESEYAQFISSGFPQKPRLISGVFDEDFQSCQFRMWDRKGRKFEKVQFCNSLFEVATNENDMNNPDLMFARQKIFGEANQRLLNELKVALIGCGGIGSIFAELLGRLGVKNWVLVDPDRLETLNLNRMPGATQEMVEQRWHKVHYVKHLIKRIYSEGSCVKTIPTSIESELARQEIATCDLIVVATDNHFSRKMAQEIALEYMRPLVCLGTHIDMKQDHTPRMYCRVSVPPMGGGWCLMCGNIISLQRAAFESAPAEIHQMVGSVGYIEGVNDPAVFWLNSICASTGVGVIHGMVSGFLNVDSGIDWVYEFPGSDWRKTNTEYLRSDDCFFCC
;
A
#
# COMPACT_ATOMS: atom_id res chain seq x y z
N MET A 1 -32.54 -0.38 -1.33
CA MET A 1 -31.85 -0.78 -2.57
C MET A 1 -30.43 -1.20 -2.20
N ASN A 2 -30.00 -2.39 -2.60
CA ASN A 2 -28.61 -2.82 -2.35
C ASN A 2 -27.68 -1.96 -3.22
N LYS A 3 -26.76 -1.21 -2.61
CA LYS A 3 -25.72 -0.50 -3.37
C LYS A 3 -24.91 -1.52 -4.19
N PRO A 4 -24.55 -1.21 -5.44
CA PRO A 4 -23.77 -2.11 -6.30
C PRO A 4 -22.40 -2.43 -5.71
N THR A 5 -21.82 -3.55 -6.11
CA THR A 5 -20.43 -3.89 -5.78
C THR A 5 -19.51 -3.00 -6.59
N THR A 6 -18.54 -2.36 -5.94
CA THR A 6 -17.49 -1.59 -6.62
C THR A 6 -16.35 -2.53 -6.98
N ILE A 7 -15.95 -2.51 -8.25
CA ILE A 7 -14.79 -3.24 -8.75
C ILE A 7 -13.73 -2.24 -9.11
N SER A 8 -12.50 -2.43 -8.64
CA SER A 8 -11.37 -1.60 -9.00
C SER A 8 -10.18 -2.43 -9.51
N PHE A 9 -9.50 -1.90 -10.51
CA PHE A 9 -8.21 -2.35 -10.98
C PHE A 9 -7.19 -1.30 -10.59
N HIS A 10 -6.27 -1.66 -9.69
CA HIS A 10 -5.29 -0.74 -9.12
C HIS A 10 -3.87 -1.18 -9.50
N VAL A 11 -3.18 -0.33 -10.26
CA VAL A 11 -1.81 -0.56 -10.73
C VAL A 11 -0.88 0.44 -10.05
N PRO A 12 0.26 0.01 -9.47
CA PRO A 12 1.28 0.92 -8.97
C PRO A 12 1.78 1.89 -10.06
N PRO A 13 2.01 3.17 -9.74
CA PRO A 13 2.43 4.17 -10.72
C PRO A 13 3.65 3.75 -11.55
N LYS A 14 4.68 3.21 -10.90
CA LYS A 14 5.90 2.74 -11.59
C LYS A 14 5.58 1.60 -12.56
N MET A 15 4.85 0.59 -12.11
CA MET A 15 4.45 -0.56 -12.96
C MET A 15 3.60 -0.09 -14.14
N TRP A 16 2.73 0.90 -13.93
CA TRP A 16 1.93 1.50 -14.98
C TRP A 16 2.81 2.22 -16.01
N SER A 17 3.78 3.03 -15.58
CA SER A 17 4.73 3.71 -16.48
C SER A 17 5.54 2.73 -17.33
N GLU A 18 6.06 1.67 -16.71
CA GLU A 18 6.83 0.64 -17.41
C GLU A 18 5.97 -0.11 -18.45
N PHE A 19 4.73 -0.42 -18.08
CA PHE A 19 3.76 -1.03 -19.00
C PHE A 19 3.43 -0.12 -20.18
N GLN A 20 3.12 1.17 -19.93
CA GLN A 20 2.86 2.15 -21.00
C GLN A 20 4.05 2.28 -21.95
N GLU A 21 5.26 2.41 -21.42
CA GLU A 21 6.48 2.49 -22.24
C GLU A 21 6.66 1.24 -23.12
N SER A 22 6.38 0.06 -22.59
CA SER A 22 6.43 -1.19 -23.33
C SER A 22 5.35 -1.25 -24.43
N MET A 23 4.12 -0.81 -24.13
CA MET A 23 3.04 -0.71 -25.10
C MET A 23 3.41 0.24 -26.26
N LEU A 24 3.97 1.41 -25.96
CA LEU A 24 4.39 2.38 -26.95
C LEU A 24 5.55 1.86 -27.82
N LYS A 25 6.48 1.10 -27.26
CA LYS A 25 7.57 0.45 -28.02
C LYS A 25 7.08 -0.66 -28.96
N SER A 26 6.01 -1.36 -28.59
CA SER A 26 5.39 -2.40 -29.43
C SER A 26 4.50 -1.84 -30.53
N ARG A 27 4.26 -0.54 -30.55
CA ARG A 27 3.39 0.15 -31.50
C ARG A 27 4.14 0.51 -32.78
N MET A 28 3.62 0.06 -33.93
CA MET A 28 4.07 0.50 -35.23
C MET A 28 2.99 1.41 -35.84
N PHE A 29 3.31 2.65 -36.19
CA PHE A 29 2.45 3.65 -36.89
C PHE A 29 0.95 3.53 -36.63
N ASN A 30 0.35 4.31 -35.78
CA ASN A 30 -1.11 4.39 -35.52
C ASN A 30 -1.86 3.04 -35.40
N GLU A 31 -1.15 1.94 -35.19
CA GLU A 31 -1.74 0.63 -34.98
C GLU A 31 -2.22 0.45 -33.55
N GLU A 32 -3.26 -0.33 -33.37
CA GLU A 32 -3.70 -0.77 -32.04
C GLU A 32 -2.65 -1.66 -31.40
N VAL A 33 -2.42 -1.51 -30.12
CA VAL A 33 -1.55 -2.37 -29.32
C VAL A 33 -2.34 -2.93 -28.16
N ILE A 34 -1.94 -4.12 -27.70
CA ILE A 34 -2.55 -4.80 -26.56
C ILE A 34 -1.48 -5.19 -25.55
N GLY A 35 -1.86 -5.19 -24.28
CA GLY A 35 -1.04 -5.74 -23.19
C GLY A 35 -1.92 -6.36 -22.13
N PHE A 36 -1.32 -7.16 -21.27
CA PHE A 36 -2.02 -8.00 -20.31
C PHE A 36 -1.43 -7.80 -18.92
N PHE A 37 -2.31 -7.56 -17.94
CA PHE A 37 -1.98 -7.74 -16.54
C PHE A 37 -2.58 -9.02 -16.02
N PHE A 38 -1.83 -9.73 -15.19
CA PHE A 38 -2.29 -10.93 -14.49
C PHE A 38 -2.43 -10.59 -13.01
N CYS A 39 -3.66 -10.69 -12.52
CA CYS A 39 -4.07 -10.07 -11.28
C CYS A 39 -4.52 -11.10 -10.25
N GLN A 40 -4.23 -10.81 -9.00
CA GLN A 40 -4.89 -11.43 -7.86
C GLN A 40 -6.10 -10.61 -7.45
N ARG A 41 -7.20 -11.31 -7.17
CA ARG A 41 -8.45 -10.69 -6.76
C ARG A 41 -8.57 -10.71 -5.24
N HIS A 42 -8.81 -9.54 -4.66
CA HIS A 42 -9.01 -9.35 -3.22
C HIS A 42 -10.40 -8.81 -2.91
N GLN A 43 -11.10 -9.49 -2.00
CA GLN A 43 -12.36 -8.99 -1.43
C GLN A 43 -12.03 -8.02 -0.30
N VAL A 44 -12.00 -6.71 -0.58
CA VAL A 44 -11.65 -5.66 0.40
C VAL A 44 -12.78 -5.45 1.41
N SER A 45 -14.03 -5.56 0.97
CA SER A 45 -15.22 -5.52 1.83
C SER A 45 -16.36 -6.30 1.16
N LYS A 46 -17.49 -6.44 1.85
CA LYS A 46 -18.68 -7.11 1.26
C LYS A 46 -19.11 -6.54 -0.11
N ARG A 47 -18.67 -5.31 -0.43
CA ARG A 47 -19.09 -4.57 -1.64
C ARG A 47 -17.93 -3.97 -2.43
N LYS A 48 -16.69 -4.31 -2.11
CA LYS A 48 -15.51 -3.81 -2.83
C LYS A 48 -14.57 -4.95 -3.16
N ILE A 49 -14.36 -5.16 -4.46
CA ILE A 49 -13.39 -6.12 -4.99
C ILE A 49 -12.29 -5.32 -5.67
N ARG A 50 -11.04 -5.67 -5.38
CA ARG A 50 -9.86 -5.06 -5.98
C ARG A 50 -9.06 -6.09 -6.74
N TYR A 51 -8.66 -5.75 -7.96
CA TYR A 51 -7.74 -6.51 -8.79
C TYR A 51 -6.37 -5.87 -8.68
N ILE A 52 -5.39 -6.67 -8.25
CA ILE A 52 -4.01 -6.24 -8.01
C ILE A 52 -3.10 -7.00 -8.96
N PRO A 53 -2.34 -6.32 -9.84
CA PRO A 53 -1.43 -6.96 -10.76
C PRO A 53 -0.27 -7.63 -10.01
N LYS A 54 0.04 -8.85 -10.41
CA LYS A 54 1.26 -9.58 -9.97
C LYS A 54 2.34 -9.47 -11.01
N THR A 55 1.95 -9.40 -12.27
CA THR A 55 2.85 -9.23 -13.42
C THR A 55 2.08 -8.68 -14.62
N TRP A 56 2.81 -8.28 -15.64
CA TRP A 56 2.26 -7.84 -16.91
C TRP A 56 3.09 -8.35 -18.08
N VAL A 57 2.46 -8.41 -19.25
CA VAL A 57 3.10 -8.84 -20.50
C VAL A 57 2.57 -7.95 -21.63
N VAL A 58 3.47 -7.45 -22.44
CA VAL A 58 3.17 -6.79 -23.73
C VAL A 58 3.78 -7.64 -24.83
N PRO A 59 2.99 -8.07 -25.84
CA PRO A 59 3.51 -8.84 -26.95
C PRO A 59 4.51 -8.02 -27.77
N SER A 60 5.60 -8.66 -28.18
CA SER A 60 6.52 -8.11 -29.18
C SER A 60 5.87 -8.11 -30.58
N PRO A 61 6.38 -7.35 -31.55
CA PRO A 61 5.78 -7.25 -32.90
C PRO A 61 5.60 -8.59 -33.62
N ASP A 62 6.45 -9.56 -33.38
CA ASP A 62 6.39 -10.89 -33.93
C ASP A 62 5.28 -11.78 -33.32
N CYS A 63 4.64 -11.32 -32.25
CA CYS A 63 3.51 -12.00 -31.61
C CYS A 63 2.15 -11.64 -32.26
N TYR A 64 2.11 -10.76 -33.24
CA TYR A 64 0.89 -10.41 -33.96
C TYR A 64 0.80 -11.14 -35.31
N GLU A 65 -0.34 -11.82 -35.57
CA GLU A 65 -0.69 -12.30 -36.91
C GLU A 65 -1.19 -11.15 -37.79
N HIS A 66 -1.91 -10.21 -37.16
CA HIS A 66 -2.42 -9.00 -37.77
C HIS A 66 -2.42 -7.85 -36.77
N GLN A 67 -1.99 -6.68 -37.22
CA GLN A 67 -2.02 -5.44 -36.47
C GLN A 67 -2.36 -4.29 -37.40
N SER A 68 -3.33 -3.46 -37.03
CA SER A 68 -3.81 -2.32 -37.81
C SER A 68 -4.37 -1.22 -36.90
N ALA A 69 -4.82 -0.13 -37.48
CA ALA A 69 -5.49 0.96 -36.76
C ALA A 69 -6.92 0.61 -36.30
N THR A 70 -7.48 -0.54 -36.68
CA THR A 70 -8.87 -0.92 -36.40
C THR A 70 -9.01 -2.34 -35.91
N GLY A 71 -7.93 -3.01 -35.56
CA GLY A 71 -7.96 -4.35 -34.98
C GLY A 71 -6.62 -5.03 -34.97
N LEU A 72 -6.50 -6.00 -34.09
CA LEU A 72 -5.31 -6.80 -33.88
C LEU A 72 -5.67 -8.28 -33.67
N VAL A 73 -4.76 -9.16 -34.07
CA VAL A 73 -4.86 -10.62 -33.84
C VAL A 73 -3.51 -11.11 -33.35
N LEU A 74 -3.48 -11.79 -32.22
CA LEU A 74 -2.27 -12.37 -31.64
C LEU A 74 -2.05 -13.79 -32.15
N THR A 75 -0.79 -14.19 -32.26
CA THR A 75 -0.41 -15.53 -32.67
C THR A 75 -0.84 -16.58 -31.65
N GLN A 76 -1.14 -17.79 -32.13
CA GLN A 76 -1.51 -18.90 -31.28
C GLN A 76 -0.40 -19.31 -30.27
N PRO A 77 0.91 -19.32 -30.62
CA PRO A 77 1.98 -19.54 -29.63
C PRO A 77 1.97 -18.56 -28.49
N PHE A 78 1.70 -17.27 -28.76
CA PHE A 78 1.62 -16.27 -27.70
C PHE A 78 0.41 -16.49 -26.77
N HIS A 79 -0.75 -16.84 -27.32
CA HIS A 79 -1.90 -17.24 -26.50
C HIS A 79 -1.58 -18.44 -25.61
N SER A 80 -0.93 -19.48 -26.16
CA SER A 80 -0.52 -20.65 -25.38
C SER A 80 0.44 -20.27 -24.24
N PHE A 81 1.39 -19.37 -24.50
CA PHE A 81 2.29 -18.84 -23.49
C PHE A 81 1.53 -18.16 -22.33
N LEU A 82 0.53 -17.32 -22.62
CA LEU A 82 -0.29 -16.67 -21.59
C LEU A 82 -1.07 -17.69 -20.75
N LEU A 83 -1.66 -18.69 -21.41
CA LEU A 83 -2.43 -19.74 -20.76
C LEU A 83 -1.59 -20.57 -19.79
N GLU A 84 -0.41 -20.99 -20.22
CA GLU A 84 0.47 -21.87 -19.44
C GLU A 84 1.12 -21.17 -18.26
N ASN A 85 1.57 -19.95 -18.44
CA ASN A 85 2.36 -19.26 -17.43
C ASN A 85 1.51 -18.51 -16.40
N TYR A 86 0.29 -18.08 -16.74
CA TYR A 86 -0.48 -17.20 -15.88
C TYR A 86 -1.89 -17.69 -15.55
N LEU A 87 -2.63 -18.22 -16.50
CA LEU A 87 -4.00 -18.65 -16.27
C LEU A 87 -4.08 -19.97 -15.51
N ARG A 88 -3.16 -20.89 -15.75
CA ARG A 88 -3.07 -22.16 -15.01
C ARG A 88 -2.79 -21.96 -13.52
N VAL A 89 -2.08 -20.90 -13.13
CA VAL A 89 -1.82 -20.57 -11.72
C VAL A 89 -2.95 -19.84 -11.04
N GLY A 90 -4.04 -19.53 -11.78
CA GLY A 90 -5.30 -19.01 -11.23
C GLY A 90 -5.36 -17.49 -11.11
N LEU A 91 -4.52 -16.76 -11.86
CA LEU A 91 -4.61 -15.30 -11.95
C LEU A 91 -5.77 -14.87 -12.86
N ASP A 92 -6.43 -13.80 -12.48
CA ASP A 92 -7.42 -13.11 -13.32
C ASP A 92 -6.70 -12.25 -14.37
N VAL A 93 -7.36 -11.98 -15.50
CA VAL A 93 -6.79 -11.22 -16.62
C VAL A 93 -7.39 -9.84 -16.70
N VAL A 94 -6.52 -8.84 -16.85
CA VAL A 94 -6.90 -7.51 -17.33
C VAL A 94 -6.18 -7.28 -18.63
N HIS A 95 -6.86 -7.29 -19.76
CA HIS A 95 -6.27 -6.87 -21.01
C HIS A 95 -6.56 -5.41 -21.31
N ILE A 96 -5.59 -4.74 -21.87
CA ILE A 96 -5.67 -3.33 -22.23
C ILE A 96 -5.26 -3.20 -23.67
N HIS A 97 -6.10 -2.57 -24.51
CA HIS A 97 -5.74 -2.20 -25.86
C HIS A 97 -5.96 -0.71 -26.12
N THR A 98 -5.36 -0.20 -27.17
CA THR A 98 -5.51 1.20 -27.56
C THR A 98 -6.31 1.30 -28.84
N HIS A 99 -7.14 2.34 -28.95
CA HIS A 99 -7.74 2.77 -30.20
C HIS A 99 -6.99 3.97 -30.79
N ALA A 100 -6.99 4.07 -32.10
CA ALA A 100 -6.44 5.24 -32.78
C ALA A 100 -7.28 6.50 -32.50
N GLY A 101 -6.60 7.64 -32.30
CA GLY A 101 -7.22 8.94 -32.04
C GLY A 101 -7.23 9.32 -30.56
N ARG A 102 -7.56 10.59 -30.33
CA ARG A 102 -7.58 11.22 -29.00
C ARG A 102 -8.99 11.42 -28.50
N GLY A 103 -9.16 11.34 -27.20
CA GLY A 103 -10.43 11.56 -26.52
C GLY A 103 -10.97 10.31 -25.86
N MET A 104 -12.21 10.34 -25.38
CA MET A 104 -12.79 9.20 -24.66
C MET A 104 -12.99 8.03 -25.63
N PRO A 105 -12.21 6.94 -25.49
CA PRO A 105 -12.36 5.77 -26.35
C PRO A 105 -13.61 4.99 -25.94
N ASP A 106 -14.23 4.29 -26.88
CA ASP A 106 -15.33 3.38 -26.62
C ASP A 106 -15.01 2.00 -27.22
N PHE A 107 -15.55 0.97 -26.60
CA PHE A 107 -15.40 -0.40 -27.08
C PHE A 107 -16.16 -0.62 -28.38
N SER A 108 -15.50 -1.20 -29.35
CA SER A 108 -16.10 -1.52 -30.65
C SER A 108 -17.01 -2.78 -30.57
N TYR A 109 -17.80 -3.00 -31.60
CA TYR A 109 -18.57 -4.26 -31.74
C TYR A 109 -17.64 -5.48 -31.85
N ILE A 110 -16.47 -5.30 -32.43
CA ILE A 110 -15.45 -6.36 -32.55
C ILE A 110 -14.96 -6.74 -31.14
N ASP A 111 -14.66 -5.75 -30.29
CA ASP A 111 -14.26 -5.99 -28.90
C ASP A 111 -15.38 -6.73 -28.13
N ASP A 112 -16.61 -6.32 -28.30
CA ASP A 112 -17.77 -6.95 -27.64
C ASP A 112 -17.84 -8.46 -27.94
N ARG A 113 -17.57 -8.83 -29.17
CA ARG A 113 -17.60 -10.23 -29.63
C ARG A 113 -16.42 -11.04 -29.11
N TYR A 114 -15.21 -10.59 -29.40
CA TYR A 114 -14.00 -11.34 -29.04
C TYR A 114 -13.78 -11.43 -27.52
N GLU A 115 -14.03 -10.37 -26.81
CA GLU A 115 -13.90 -10.36 -25.35
C GLU A 115 -14.94 -11.27 -24.68
N SER A 116 -16.16 -11.31 -25.18
CA SER A 116 -17.21 -12.22 -24.70
C SER A 116 -16.77 -13.68 -24.87
N GLU A 117 -16.30 -14.04 -26.06
CA GLU A 117 -15.82 -15.40 -26.37
C GLU A 117 -14.61 -15.76 -25.51
N TYR A 118 -13.66 -14.84 -25.35
CA TYR A 118 -12.46 -15.06 -24.54
C TYR A 118 -12.80 -15.19 -23.04
N ALA A 119 -13.72 -14.39 -22.50
CA ALA A 119 -14.17 -14.50 -21.12
C ALA A 119 -14.81 -15.87 -20.82
N GLN A 120 -15.62 -16.39 -21.77
CA GLN A 120 -16.19 -17.74 -21.67
C GLN A 120 -15.10 -18.81 -21.69
N PHE A 121 -14.17 -18.71 -22.61
CA PHE A 121 -13.07 -19.64 -22.78
C PHE A 121 -12.22 -19.76 -21.51
N ILE A 122 -11.69 -18.64 -20.99
CA ILE A 122 -10.85 -18.67 -19.79
C ILE A 122 -11.61 -19.11 -18.54
N SER A 123 -12.88 -18.76 -18.42
CA SER A 123 -13.70 -19.16 -17.27
C SER A 123 -14.11 -20.62 -17.27
N SER A 124 -14.22 -21.27 -18.45
CA SER A 124 -14.57 -22.67 -18.61
C SER A 124 -13.34 -23.60 -18.69
N GLY A 125 -12.24 -23.10 -19.24
CA GLY A 125 -11.02 -23.87 -19.50
C GLY A 125 -10.15 -24.14 -18.26
N PHE A 126 -10.38 -23.45 -17.13
CA PHE A 126 -9.52 -23.55 -15.94
C PHE A 126 -10.33 -23.80 -14.66
N PRO A 127 -9.85 -24.66 -13.75
CA PRO A 127 -10.53 -24.96 -12.48
C PRO A 127 -10.75 -23.72 -11.61
N GLN A 128 -9.81 -22.77 -11.61
CA GLN A 128 -9.85 -21.53 -10.83
C GLN A 128 -10.85 -20.51 -11.38
N LYS A 129 -11.33 -20.74 -12.62
CA LYS A 129 -12.29 -19.88 -13.31
C LYS A 129 -11.87 -18.42 -13.34
N PRO A 130 -10.74 -18.09 -14.00
CA PRO A 130 -10.27 -16.72 -14.16
C PRO A 130 -11.35 -15.81 -14.74
N ARG A 131 -11.27 -14.52 -14.39
CA ARG A 131 -12.18 -13.49 -14.90
C ARG A 131 -11.43 -12.57 -15.85
N LEU A 132 -12.19 -11.98 -16.77
CA LEU A 132 -11.68 -10.99 -17.70
C LEU A 132 -12.18 -9.61 -17.31
N ILE A 133 -11.23 -8.68 -17.23
CA ILE A 133 -11.46 -7.24 -17.25
C ILE A 133 -10.85 -6.73 -18.56
N SER A 134 -11.56 -5.84 -19.23
CA SER A 134 -11.11 -5.22 -20.48
C SER A 134 -10.98 -3.73 -20.28
N GLY A 135 -9.87 -3.17 -20.74
CA GLY A 135 -9.60 -1.74 -20.76
C GLY A 135 -9.31 -1.26 -22.18
N VAL A 136 -9.90 -0.15 -22.58
CA VAL A 136 -9.57 0.55 -23.84
C VAL A 136 -9.06 1.94 -23.52
N PHE A 137 -7.95 2.32 -24.14
CA PHE A 137 -7.34 3.65 -24.04
C PHE A 137 -7.33 4.36 -25.38
N ASP A 138 -7.29 5.68 -25.33
CA ASP A 138 -6.91 6.49 -26.48
C ASP A 138 -5.42 6.32 -26.81
N GLU A 139 -4.99 6.84 -27.95
CA GLU A 139 -3.62 6.66 -28.45
C GLU A 139 -2.52 7.17 -27.51
N ASP A 140 -2.82 8.16 -26.66
CA ASP A 140 -1.87 8.81 -25.75
C ASP A 140 -2.03 8.32 -24.29
N PHE A 141 -2.88 7.35 -24.02
CA PHE A 141 -3.20 6.85 -22.65
C PHE A 141 -3.75 7.92 -21.70
N GLN A 142 -4.43 8.95 -22.23
CA GLN A 142 -5.00 10.03 -21.42
C GLN A 142 -6.43 9.73 -20.98
N SER A 143 -7.17 9.02 -21.79
CA SER A 143 -8.56 8.65 -21.52
C SER A 143 -8.76 7.16 -21.64
N CYS A 144 -9.64 6.60 -20.80
CA CYS A 144 -9.89 5.16 -20.80
C CYS A 144 -11.30 4.80 -20.34
N GLN A 145 -11.71 3.61 -20.75
CA GLN A 145 -12.87 2.92 -20.20
C GLN A 145 -12.49 1.50 -19.79
N PHE A 146 -13.11 1.01 -18.71
CA PHE A 146 -12.93 -0.36 -18.22
C PHE A 146 -14.27 -1.02 -17.99
N ARG A 147 -14.33 -2.33 -18.29
CA ARG A 147 -15.49 -3.18 -18.06
C ARG A 147 -15.07 -4.57 -17.60
N MET A 148 -15.98 -5.30 -16.99
CA MET A 148 -15.77 -6.66 -16.57
C MET A 148 -16.77 -7.59 -17.23
N TRP A 149 -16.32 -8.82 -17.50
CA TRP A 149 -17.12 -9.87 -18.10
C TRP A 149 -17.52 -10.93 -17.09
N ASP A 150 -18.77 -11.42 -17.17
CA ASP A 150 -19.18 -12.59 -16.42
C ASP A 150 -18.69 -13.88 -17.08
N ARG A 151 -18.86 -14.98 -16.37
CA ARG A 151 -18.44 -16.32 -16.86
C ARG A 151 -19.23 -16.82 -18.08
N LYS A 152 -20.31 -16.15 -18.44
CA LYS A 152 -21.14 -16.44 -19.61
C LYS A 152 -20.86 -15.48 -20.77
N GLY A 153 -19.79 -14.70 -20.68
CA GLY A 153 -19.43 -13.72 -21.69
C GLY A 153 -20.39 -12.54 -21.78
N ARG A 154 -21.07 -12.18 -20.68
CA ARG A 154 -21.90 -10.98 -20.66
C ARG A 154 -21.14 -9.87 -19.94
N LYS A 155 -21.07 -8.69 -20.53
CA LYS A 155 -20.53 -7.52 -19.85
C LYS A 155 -21.49 -7.07 -18.75
N PHE A 156 -20.97 -6.78 -17.58
CA PHE A 156 -21.87 -6.52 -16.49
C PHE A 156 -21.47 -5.38 -15.56
N GLU A 157 -20.23 -5.00 -15.44
CA GLU A 157 -19.89 -3.95 -14.47
C GLU A 157 -18.84 -2.99 -15.01
N LYS A 158 -18.99 -1.72 -14.63
CA LYS A 158 -17.97 -0.71 -14.81
C LYS A 158 -16.87 -0.93 -13.76
N VAL A 159 -15.64 -1.00 -14.22
CA VAL A 159 -14.45 -1.13 -13.37
C VAL A 159 -13.81 0.22 -13.19
N GLN A 160 -13.48 0.59 -11.97
CA GLN A 160 -12.71 1.79 -11.68
C GLN A 160 -11.23 1.50 -11.88
N PHE A 161 -10.59 2.20 -12.79
CA PHE A 161 -9.14 2.15 -12.98
C PHE A 161 -8.45 3.16 -12.06
N CYS A 162 -7.34 2.74 -11.46
CA CYS A 162 -6.52 3.58 -10.59
C CYS A 162 -5.03 3.25 -10.83
N ASN A 163 -4.27 4.25 -11.26
CA ASN A 163 -2.81 4.17 -11.46
C ASN A 163 -2.05 5.15 -10.56
N SER A 164 -2.64 5.54 -9.44
CA SER A 164 -2.04 6.40 -8.42
C SER A 164 -1.76 5.62 -7.14
N LEU A 165 -0.93 6.17 -6.24
CA LEU A 165 -0.63 5.56 -4.95
C LEU A 165 -1.90 5.31 -4.11
N PHE A 166 -2.88 6.21 -4.21
CA PHE A 166 -4.12 6.16 -3.44
C PHE A 166 -5.34 6.17 -4.35
N GLU A 167 -6.35 5.36 -4.01
CA GLU A 167 -7.64 5.43 -4.70
C GLU A 167 -8.37 6.73 -4.31
N VAL A 168 -8.65 7.57 -5.30
CA VAL A 168 -9.50 8.76 -5.09
C VAL A 168 -10.97 8.35 -5.26
N ALA A 169 -11.76 8.47 -4.22
CA ALA A 169 -13.21 8.40 -4.36
C ALA A 169 -13.70 9.72 -5.00
N THR A 170 -14.10 9.67 -6.26
CA THR A 170 -14.70 10.82 -6.95
C THR A 170 -16.16 11.00 -6.50
N ASN A 171 -16.37 11.52 -5.30
CA ASN A 171 -17.67 12.05 -4.90
C ASN A 171 -17.72 13.54 -5.21
N GLU A 172 -18.24 13.89 -6.38
CA GLU A 172 -18.40 15.29 -6.81
C GLU A 172 -19.42 16.10 -5.98
N ASN A 173 -20.15 15.45 -5.07
CA ASN A 173 -21.30 16.06 -4.40
C ASN A 173 -21.06 16.73 -3.04
N ASP A 174 -19.82 16.75 -2.51
CA ASP A 174 -19.52 17.37 -1.22
C ASP A 174 -18.85 18.77 -1.34
N MET A 175 -19.32 19.59 -2.26
CA MET A 175 -18.83 20.94 -2.48
C MET A 175 -19.30 21.98 -1.45
N ASN A 176 -20.09 21.61 -0.45
CA ASN A 176 -20.76 22.55 0.44
C ASN A 176 -20.23 22.50 1.88
N ASN A 177 -19.14 23.08 2.13
CA ASN A 177 -18.63 23.75 3.33
C ASN A 177 -17.13 23.43 3.54
N PRO A 178 -16.21 24.36 3.26
CA PRO A 178 -14.81 24.16 3.59
C PRO A 178 -14.70 24.08 5.12
N ASP A 179 -14.24 22.93 5.61
CA ASP A 179 -13.96 22.74 7.03
C ASP A 179 -12.95 23.80 7.48
N LEU A 180 -13.41 24.75 8.30
CA LEU A 180 -12.61 25.89 8.78
C LEU A 180 -11.33 25.43 9.50
N MET A 181 -11.34 24.23 10.04
CA MET A 181 -10.17 23.61 10.67
C MET A 181 -8.97 23.55 9.73
N PHE A 182 -9.20 23.34 8.43
CA PHE A 182 -8.14 23.20 7.42
C PHE A 182 -7.90 24.46 6.58
N ALA A 183 -8.47 25.59 6.96
CA ALA A 183 -8.35 26.84 6.20
C ALA A 183 -6.89 27.25 5.92
N ARG A 184 -5.97 26.98 6.86
CA ARG A 184 -4.53 27.26 6.70
C ARG A 184 -3.79 26.25 5.81
N GLN A 185 -4.41 25.14 5.49
CA GLN A 185 -3.85 24.08 4.62
C GLN A 185 -4.31 24.21 3.16
N LYS A 186 -5.16 25.17 2.83
CA LYS A 186 -5.71 25.38 1.46
C LYS A 186 -4.64 25.59 0.40
N ILE A 187 -3.45 26.02 0.78
CA ILE A 187 -2.31 26.18 -0.16
C ILE A 187 -1.92 24.87 -0.85
N PHE A 188 -2.20 23.71 -0.23
CA PHE A 188 -1.94 22.40 -0.82
C PHE A 188 -3.07 21.91 -1.73
N GLY A 189 -4.16 22.67 -1.86
CA GLY A 189 -5.31 22.37 -2.70
C GLY A 189 -6.42 21.59 -1.98
N GLU A 190 -7.67 21.86 -2.37
CA GLU A 190 -8.85 21.21 -1.78
C GLU A 190 -8.95 19.72 -2.15
N ALA A 191 -8.46 19.32 -3.32
CA ALA A 191 -8.40 17.92 -3.71
C ALA A 191 -7.51 17.10 -2.76
N ASN A 192 -6.36 17.65 -2.36
CA ASN A 192 -5.46 17.01 -1.42
C ASN A 192 -6.08 16.90 -0.03
N GLN A 193 -6.81 17.92 0.43
CA GLN A 193 -7.50 17.85 1.70
C GLN A 193 -8.61 16.80 1.69
N ARG A 194 -9.33 16.63 0.57
CA ARG A 194 -10.31 15.55 0.42
C ARG A 194 -9.65 14.17 0.49
N LEU A 195 -8.53 13.98 -0.22
CA LEU A 195 -7.75 12.73 -0.14
C LEU A 195 -7.35 12.39 1.29
N LEU A 196 -6.82 13.36 2.04
CA LEU A 196 -6.45 13.17 3.44
C LEU A 196 -7.66 12.79 4.31
N ASN A 197 -8.80 13.41 4.10
CA ASN A 197 -10.01 13.13 4.85
C ASN A 197 -10.58 11.71 4.58
N GLU A 198 -10.42 11.22 3.36
CA GLU A 198 -10.90 9.90 2.93
C GLU A 198 -9.89 8.79 3.20
N LEU A 199 -8.60 9.12 3.28
CA LEU A 199 -7.51 8.17 3.49
C LEU A 199 -7.77 7.29 4.72
N LYS A 200 -7.75 5.98 4.53
CA LYS A 200 -7.84 4.99 5.62
C LYS A 200 -6.46 4.45 5.95
N VAL A 201 -5.99 4.72 7.15
CA VAL A 201 -4.65 4.37 7.60
C VAL A 201 -4.68 3.23 8.61
N ALA A 202 -3.88 2.19 8.35
CA ALA A 202 -3.53 1.20 9.36
C ALA A 202 -2.29 1.68 10.12
N LEU A 203 -2.41 1.84 11.43
CA LEU A 203 -1.28 2.12 12.32
C LEU A 203 -1.00 0.89 13.18
N ILE A 204 0.17 0.31 12.98
CA ILE A 204 0.67 -0.84 13.70
C ILE A 204 1.74 -0.36 14.68
N GLY A 205 1.44 -0.49 15.98
CA GLY A 205 2.20 0.12 17.06
C GLY A 205 1.63 1.48 17.48
N CYS A 206 1.00 1.50 18.65
CA CYS A 206 0.37 2.68 19.27
C CYS A 206 1.20 3.21 20.47
N GLY A 207 2.52 2.99 20.43
CA GLY A 207 3.46 3.44 21.45
C GLY A 207 3.89 4.90 21.29
N GLY A 208 5.13 5.21 21.70
CA GLY A 208 5.66 6.59 21.71
C GLY A 208 5.67 7.28 20.35
N ILE A 209 6.12 6.59 19.27
CA ILE A 209 6.10 7.15 17.91
C ILE A 209 4.66 7.15 17.37
N GLY A 210 3.96 6.01 17.47
CA GLY A 210 2.63 5.84 16.86
C GLY A 210 1.57 6.78 17.42
N SER A 211 1.60 7.08 18.71
CA SER A 211 0.65 8.03 19.33
C SER A 211 0.85 9.46 18.87
N ILE A 212 2.10 9.91 18.78
CA ILE A 212 2.46 11.25 18.26
C ILE A 212 2.06 11.33 16.78
N PHE A 213 2.41 10.30 16.00
CA PHE A 213 2.09 10.20 14.58
C PHE A 213 0.57 10.28 14.34
N ALA A 214 -0.23 9.54 15.10
CA ALA A 214 -1.69 9.54 14.97
C ALA A 214 -2.30 10.91 15.26
N GLU A 215 -1.80 11.62 16.28
CA GLU A 215 -2.26 12.98 16.59
C GLU A 215 -1.89 13.96 15.47
N LEU A 216 -0.65 13.94 14.98
CA LEU A 216 -0.19 14.83 13.92
C LEU A 216 -0.94 14.60 12.61
N LEU A 217 -1.05 13.35 12.18
CA LEU A 217 -1.73 12.99 10.93
C LEU A 217 -3.26 13.20 11.04
N GLY A 218 -3.84 12.97 12.23
CA GLY A 218 -5.22 13.31 12.51
C GLY A 218 -5.47 14.82 12.35
N ARG A 219 -4.59 15.68 12.86
CA ARG A 219 -4.70 17.14 12.69
C ARG A 219 -4.49 17.60 11.26
N LEU A 220 -3.78 16.83 10.44
CA LEU A 220 -3.62 17.09 9.01
C LEU A 220 -4.91 16.76 8.22
N GLY A 221 -5.81 15.92 8.75
CA GLY A 221 -7.11 15.64 8.13
C GLY A 221 -7.51 14.17 8.09
N VAL A 222 -6.64 13.23 8.44
CA VAL A 222 -6.98 11.80 8.39
C VAL A 222 -7.97 11.44 9.49
N LYS A 223 -9.14 10.91 9.08
CA LYS A 223 -10.26 10.58 9.97
C LYS A 223 -10.51 9.07 10.10
N ASN A 224 -9.96 8.25 9.19
CA ASN A 224 -10.28 6.82 9.10
C ASN A 224 -9.05 5.98 9.50
N TRP A 225 -9.22 5.18 10.56
CA TRP A 225 -8.10 4.47 11.17
C TRP A 225 -8.41 3.01 11.49
N VAL A 226 -7.39 2.17 11.34
CA VAL A 226 -7.31 0.85 11.95
C VAL A 226 -6.08 0.86 12.85
N LEU A 227 -6.27 0.75 14.16
CA LEU A 227 -5.22 0.80 15.16
C LEU A 227 -4.94 -0.61 15.68
N VAL A 228 -3.70 -1.08 15.58
CA VAL A 228 -3.29 -2.44 15.97
C VAL A 228 -2.15 -2.36 16.98
N ASP A 229 -2.38 -2.81 18.20
CA ASP A 229 -1.38 -2.89 19.26
C ASP A 229 -1.93 -3.80 20.39
N PRO A 230 -1.22 -4.82 20.83
CA PRO A 230 -1.68 -5.74 21.90
C PRO A 230 -1.57 -5.13 23.29
N ASP A 231 -0.73 -4.11 23.47
CA ASP A 231 -0.28 -3.65 24.77
C ASP A 231 -1.28 -2.75 25.48
N ARG A 232 -1.03 -2.63 26.78
CA ARG A 232 -1.68 -1.67 27.67
C ARG A 232 -0.72 -0.54 28.01
N LEU A 233 -1.30 0.58 28.49
CA LEU A 233 -0.52 1.69 29.04
C LEU A 233 0.15 1.25 30.35
N GLU A 234 1.40 1.65 30.49
CA GLU A 234 2.23 1.47 31.66
C GLU A 234 2.83 2.82 32.11
N THR A 235 3.24 2.93 33.35
CA THR A 235 3.88 4.15 33.88
C THR A 235 5.11 4.55 33.06
N LEU A 236 5.88 3.57 32.54
CA LEU A 236 7.03 3.80 31.66
C LEU A 236 6.68 4.48 30.34
N ASN A 237 5.41 4.48 29.95
CA ASN A 237 4.96 5.13 28.71
C ASN A 237 4.68 6.62 28.86
N LEU A 238 4.41 7.09 30.08
CA LEU A 238 3.96 8.47 30.34
C LEU A 238 4.97 9.53 29.91
N ASN A 239 6.26 9.19 29.90
CA ASN A 239 7.32 10.12 29.48
C ASN A 239 7.37 10.38 27.95
N ARG A 240 6.66 9.58 27.13
CA ARG A 240 6.75 9.65 25.67
C ARG A 240 5.43 9.48 24.92
N MET A 241 4.31 9.40 25.61
CA MET A 241 2.97 9.30 25.02
C MET A 241 2.13 10.55 25.37
N PRO A 242 1.89 11.47 24.43
CA PRO A 242 1.30 12.78 24.69
C PRO A 242 -0.14 12.67 25.18
N GLY A 243 -0.43 13.26 26.36
CA GLY A 243 -1.77 13.22 26.95
C GLY A 243 -2.16 11.90 27.62
N ALA A 244 -1.25 10.93 27.72
CA ALA A 244 -1.42 9.78 28.60
C ALA A 244 -1.33 10.21 30.08
N THR A 245 -2.19 9.67 30.94
CA THR A 245 -2.26 10.03 32.35
C THR A 245 -2.07 8.82 33.25
N GLN A 246 -1.67 9.04 34.49
CA GLN A 246 -1.55 8.00 35.50
C GLN A 246 -2.88 7.26 35.71
N GLU A 247 -4.00 7.98 35.66
CA GLU A 247 -5.35 7.39 35.77
C GLU A 247 -5.61 6.36 34.65
N MET A 248 -5.22 6.66 33.41
CA MET A 248 -5.38 5.70 32.29
C MET A 248 -4.52 4.45 32.51
N VAL A 249 -3.34 4.59 33.12
CA VAL A 249 -2.47 3.45 33.49
C VAL A 249 -3.15 2.60 34.57
N GLU A 250 -3.68 3.20 35.61
CA GLU A 250 -4.39 2.51 36.70
C GLU A 250 -5.64 1.78 36.20
N GLN A 251 -6.36 2.39 35.25
CA GLN A 251 -7.49 1.78 34.56
C GLN A 251 -7.06 0.75 33.48
N ARG A 252 -5.78 0.52 33.28
CA ARG A 252 -5.21 -0.45 32.33
C ARG A 252 -5.70 -0.29 30.90
N TRP A 253 -5.78 0.94 30.42
CA TRP A 253 -6.21 1.20 29.05
C TRP A 253 -5.29 0.48 28.04
N HIS A 254 -5.90 -0.12 27.00
CA HIS A 254 -5.13 -0.54 25.83
C HIS A 254 -4.58 0.67 25.07
N LYS A 255 -3.34 0.56 24.55
CA LYS A 255 -2.72 1.64 23.77
C LYS A 255 -3.58 2.04 22.56
N VAL A 256 -4.25 1.10 21.89
CA VAL A 256 -5.18 1.38 20.80
C VAL A 256 -6.39 2.23 21.24
N HIS A 257 -6.91 2.03 22.44
CA HIS A 257 -8.02 2.83 22.96
C HIS A 257 -7.58 4.23 23.35
N TYR A 258 -6.39 4.37 23.89
CA TYR A 258 -5.78 5.66 24.18
C TYR A 258 -5.55 6.46 22.87
N VAL A 259 -4.96 5.88 21.82
CA VAL A 259 -4.77 6.56 20.52
C VAL A 259 -6.12 6.92 19.90
N LYS A 260 -7.12 6.03 19.96
CA LYS A 260 -8.50 6.35 19.56
C LYS A 260 -9.03 7.57 20.32
N HIS A 261 -8.76 7.68 21.62
CA HIS A 261 -9.15 8.84 22.42
C HIS A 261 -8.48 10.12 21.91
N LEU A 262 -7.18 10.11 21.59
CA LEU A 262 -6.49 11.26 21.00
C LEU A 262 -7.16 11.72 19.69
N ILE A 263 -7.44 10.80 18.78
CA ILE A 263 -8.09 11.12 17.50
C ILE A 263 -9.51 11.67 17.72
N LYS A 264 -10.28 11.09 18.64
CA LYS A 264 -11.63 11.54 18.96
C LYS A 264 -11.66 12.94 19.61
N ARG A 265 -10.60 13.36 20.28
CA ARG A 265 -10.47 14.73 20.80
C ARG A 265 -10.27 15.77 19.69
N ILE A 266 -9.70 15.36 18.55
CA ILE A 266 -9.57 16.25 17.38
C ILE A 266 -10.92 16.36 16.68
N TYR A 267 -11.63 15.22 16.55
CA TYR A 267 -12.89 15.12 15.85
C TYR A 267 -13.98 14.63 16.80
N SER A 268 -14.88 15.51 17.20
CA SER A 268 -16.03 15.13 18.02
C SER A 268 -16.93 14.12 17.30
N GLU A 269 -17.12 14.32 16.00
CA GLU A 269 -17.90 13.45 15.11
C GLU A 269 -17.16 13.23 13.78
N GLY A 270 -17.62 12.25 12.98
CA GLY A 270 -17.11 12.03 11.61
C GLY A 270 -15.77 11.29 11.50
N SER A 271 -15.13 10.86 12.60
CA SER A 271 -13.98 9.95 12.52
C SER A 271 -14.38 8.50 12.71
N CYS A 272 -13.83 7.60 11.87
CA CYS A 272 -13.99 6.16 11.95
C CYS A 272 -12.70 5.52 12.45
N VAL A 273 -12.68 5.09 13.71
CA VAL A 273 -11.49 4.51 14.35
C VAL A 273 -11.79 3.11 14.86
N LYS A 274 -11.29 2.11 14.13
CA LYS A 274 -11.34 0.71 14.54
C LYS A 274 -10.13 0.37 15.38
N THR A 275 -10.33 -0.20 16.55
CA THR A 275 -9.27 -0.65 17.47
C THR A 275 -9.17 -2.16 17.49
N ILE A 276 -7.96 -2.68 17.42
CA ILE A 276 -7.65 -4.11 17.44
C ILE A 276 -6.57 -4.32 18.52
N PRO A 277 -6.99 -4.61 19.78
CA PRO A 277 -6.08 -4.77 20.90
C PRO A 277 -5.45 -6.17 20.91
N THR A 278 -4.86 -6.55 19.77
CA THR A 278 -4.19 -7.85 19.58
C THR A 278 -2.95 -7.69 18.71
N SER A 279 -2.13 -8.73 18.65
CA SER A 279 -1.00 -8.77 17.72
C SER A 279 -1.43 -8.67 16.27
N ILE A 280 -0.55 -8.14 15.41
CA ILE A 280 -0.70 -8.10 13.96
C ILE A 280 -0.89 -9.50 13.34
N GLU A 281 -0.47 -10.56 14.01
CA GLU A 281 -0.66 -11.96 13.58
C GLU A 281 -2.13 -12.37 13.52
N SER A 282 -3.00 -11.72 14.30
CA SER A 282 -4.40 -12.13 14.34
C SER A 282 -5.05 -11.97 12.96
N GLU A 283 -5.85 -12.95 12.58
CA GLU A 283 -6.57 -12.92 11.30
C GLU A 283 -7.44 -11.66 11.18
N LEU A 284 -8.03 -11.21 12.30
CA LEU A 284 -8.78 -9.96 12.34
C LEU A 284 -7.92 -8.74 12.00
N ALA A 285 -6.69 -8.66 12.55
CA ALA A 285 -5.77 -7.57 12.25
C ALA A 285 -5.40 -7.58 10.76
N ARG A 286 -5.02 -8.74 10.23
CA ARG A 286 -4.64 -8.90 8.82
C ARG A 286 -5.78 -8.49 7.88
N GLN A 287 -6.98 -8.97 8.12
CA GLN A 287 -8.17 -8.63 7.31
C GLN A 287 -8.48 -7.13 7.33
N GLU A 288 -8.39 -6.49 8.49
CA GLU A 288 -8.69 -5.07 8.60
C GLU A 288 -7.60 -4.17 8.04
N ILE A 289 -6.32 -4.51 8.22
CA ILE A 289 -5.18 -3.81 7.62
C ILE A 289 -5.29 -3.86 6.08
N ALA A 290 -5.67 -4.99 5.51
CA ALA A 290 -5.87 -5.16 4.08
C ALA A 290 -6.91 -4.20 3.47
N THR A 291 -7.85 -3.70 4.28
CA THR A 291 -8.86 -2.71 3.84
C THR A 291 -8.34 -1.28 3.81
N CYS A 292 -7.13 -1.03 4.32
CA CYS A 292 -6.56 0.32 4.41
C CYS A 292 -5.87 0.74 3.12
N ASP A 293 -5.73 2.04 2.92
CA ASP A 293 -5.06 2.62 1.76
C ASP A 293 -3.56 2.82 2.01
N LEU A 294 -3.17 2.93 3.26
CA LEU A 294 -1.81 3.14 3.72
C LEU A 294 -1.55 2.31 4.97
N ILE A 295 -0.38 1.68 5.03
CA ILE A 295 0.10 0.95 6.20
C ILE A 295 1.26 1.72 6.82
N VAL A 296 1.18 1.97 8.12
CA VAL A 296 2.25 2.60 8.91
C VAL A 296 2.63 1.64 10.02
N VAL A 297 3.92 1.31 10.09
CA VAL A 297 4.45 0.48 11.17
C VAL A 297 5.40 1.30 12.03
N ALA A 298 5.08 1.42 13.32
CA ALA A 298 5.81 2.18 14.32
C ALA A 298 6.11 1.31 15.56
N THR A 299 6.42 0.04 15.32
CA THR A 299 6.82 -0.93 16.34
C THR A 299 8.34 -1.00 16.47
N ASP A 300 8.81 -1.46 17.62
CA ASP A 300 10.22 -1.65 17.94
C ASP A 300 10.75 -3.04 17.54
N ASN A 301 9.87 -4.00 17.21
CA ASN A 301 10.27 -5.36 16.90
C ASN A 301 10.28 -5.67 15.39
N HIS A 302 11.15 -6.61 15.00
CA HIS A 302 11.35 -7.02 13.62
C HIS A 302 10.20 -7.87 13.08
N PHE A 303 9.54 -8.64 13.94
CA PHE A 303 8.45 -9.51 13.55
C PHE A 303 7.23 -8.71 13.05
N SER A 304 6.80 -7.69 13.80
CA SER A 304 5.69 -6.82 13.37
C SER A 304 6.00 -6.08 12.07
N ARG A 305 7.25 -5.62 11.90
CA ARG A 305 7.71 -4.99 10.64
C ARG A 305 7.66 -5.94 9.46
N LYS A 306 8.09 -7.20 9.67
CA LYS A 306 8.00 -8.27 8.67
C LYS A 306 6.55 -8.52 8.26
N MET A 307 5.66 -8.72 9.22
CA MET A 307 4.24 -8.96 8.96
C MET A 307 3.58 -7.76 8.24
N ALA A 308 3.89 -6.53 8.65
CA ALA A 308 3.38 -5.33 7.99
C ALA A 308 3.85 -5.24 6.53
N GLN A 309 5.11 -5.57 6.25
CA GLN A 309 5.66 -5.64 4.90
C GLN A 309 4.98 -6.73 4.06
N GLU A 310 4.77 -7.93 4.60
CA GLU A 310 4.08 -9.01 3.89
C GLU A 310 2.67 -8.60 3.48
N ILE A 311 1.92 -7.97 4.38
CA ILE A 311 0.58 -7.45 4.09
C ILE A 311 0.67 -6.33 3.02
N ALA A 312 1.63 -5.42 3.14
CA ALA A 312 1.81 -4.34 2.17
C ALA A 312 2.10 -4.87 0.76
N LEU A 313 2.95 -5.88 0.63
CA LEU A 313 3.28 -6.53 -0.65
C LEU A 313 2.10 -7.33 -1.20
N GLU A 314 1.41 -8.10 -0.34
CA GLU A 314 0.27 -8.92 -0.74
C GLU A 314 -0.87 -8.07 -1.31
N TYR A 315 -1.19 -6.96 -0.62
CA TYR A 315 -2.32 -6.09 -0.98
C TYR A 315 -1.90 -4.86 -1.80
N MET A 316 -0.63 -4.77 -2.20
CA MET A 316 -0.04 -3.67 -2.97
C MET A 316 -0.40 -2.33 -2.34
N ARG A 317 0.04 -2.13 -1.08
CA ARG A 317 -0.21 -0.91 -0.31
C ARG A 317 1.09 -0.19 -0.01
N PRO A 318 1.11 1.15 -0.06
CA PRO A 318 2.22 1.92 0.45
C PRO A 318 2.47 1.56 1.91
N LEU A 319 3.74 1.36 2.27
CA LEU A 319 4.20 1.07 3.63
C LEU A 319 5.14 2.18 4.09
N VAL A 320 4.85 2.77 5.24
CA VAL A 320 5.74 3.70 5.93
C VAL A 320 6.23 3.05 7.21
N CYS A 321 7.54 2.84 7.33
CA CYS A 321 8.18 2.31 8.53
C CYS A 321 8.86 3.42 9.30
N LEU A 322 8.51 3.55 10.58
CA LEU A 322 9.04 4.55 11.51
C LEU A 322 9.80 3.85 12.64
N GLY A 323 10.97 4.33 12.95
CA GLY A 323 11.77 3.77 14.03
C GLY A 323 12.74 4.77 14.63
N THR A 324 12.98 4.65 15.94
CA THR A 324 14.06 5.36 16.64
C THR A 324 14.98 4.33 17.29
N HIS A 325 16.23 4.72 17.44
CA HIS A 325 17.23 3.90 18.13
C HIS A 325 18.16 4.80 18.92
N ILE A 326 18.50 4.42 20.13
CA ILE A 326 19.47 5.10 20.99
C ILE A 326 20.53 4.09 21.37
N ASP A 327 21.78 4.42 21.07
CA ASP A 327 22.96 3.61 21.30
C ASP A 327 23.97 4.39 22.15
N MET A 328 24.79 3.70 22.93
CA MET A 328 25.86 4.31 23.73
C MET A 328 27.20 3.88 23.18
N LYS A 329 28.02 4.84 22.80
CA LYS A 329 29.41 4.57 22.42
C LYS A 329 30.25 4.13 23.64
N GLN A 330 31.43 3.58 23.37
CA GLN A 330 32.39 3.20 24.40
C GLN A 330 32.82 4.36 25.32
N ASP A 331 32.77 5.59 24.80
CA ASP A 331 33.07 6.83 25.56
C ASP A 331 31.86 7.38 26.31
N HIS A 332 30.77 6.61 26.45
CA HIS A 332 29.50 7.00 27.04
C HIS A 332 28.77 8.15 26.34
N THR A 333 29.15 8.50 25.10
CA THR A 333 28.41 9.47 24.30
C THR A 333 27.21 8.81 23.66
N PRO A 334 25.97 9.33 23.86
CA PRO A 334 24.80 8.77 23.20
C PRO A 334 24.83 9.06 21.67
N ARG A 335 24.45 8.09 20.88
CA ARG A 335 24.09 8.25 19.47
C ARG A 335 22.63 7.92 19.31
N MET A 336 21.90 8.81 18.71
CA MET A 336 20.45 8.72 18.57
C MET A 336 20.07 8.82 17.12
N TYR A 337 19.21 7.93 16.70
CA TYR A 337 18.78 7.84 15.31
C TYR A 337 17.27 7.85 15.23
N CYS A 338 16.72 8.53 14.23
CA CYS A 338 15.41 8.19 13.75
C CYS A 338 15.45 7.85 12.27
N ARG A 339 14.62 6.92 11.86
CA ARG A 339 14.57 6.42 10.48
C ARG A 339 13.14 6.42 9.97
N VAL A 340 12.96 6.95 8.77
CA VAL A 340 11.70 6.93 8.03
C VAL A 340 11.96 6.24 6.69
N SER A 341 11.31 5.12 6.47
CA SER A 341 11.51 4.29 5.27
C SER A 341 10.19 4.00 4.59
N VAL A 342 10.16 4.18 3.28
CA VAL A 342 9.02 3.88 2.40
C VAL A 342 9.58 3.02 1.26
N PRO A 343 9.44 1.70 1.33
CA PRO A 343 9.78 0.84 0.20
C PRO A 343 8.95 1.19 -1.04
N PRO A 344 9.51 1.06 -2.26
CA PRO A 344 8.76 1.32 -3.48
C PRO A 344 7.62 0.31 -3.62
N MET A 345 6.45 0.78 -4.01
CA MET A 345 5.31 -0.08 -4.30
C MET A 345 5.52 -0.78 -5.67
N GLY A 346 5.45 -2.09 -5.68
CA GLY A 346 5.66 -2.86 -6.92
C GLY A 346 7.06 -3.43 -7.12
N GLY A 347 7.93 -3.34 -6.11
CA GLY A 347 9.26 -3.97 -6.14
C GLY A 347 10.42 -3.00 -6.27
N GLY A 348 11.63 -3.53 -6.13
CA GLY A 348 12.89 -2.77 -6.14
C GLY A 348 13.71 -3.02 -4.88
N TRP A 349 13.25 -2.62 -3.71
CA TRP A 349 13.83 -2.95 -2.42
C TRP A 349 12.72 -2.99 -1.34
N CYS A 350 13.01 -3.62 -0.22
CA CYS A 350 12.06 -3.78 0.88
C CYS A 350 12.75 -3.52 2.24
N LEU A 351 12.02 -3.58 3.34
CA LEU A 351 12.58 -3.33 4.66
C LEU A 351 13.69 -4.33 5.04
N MET A 352 13.66 -5.55 4.48
CA MET A 352 14.76 -6.50 4.65
C MET A 352 16.01 -6.06 3.87
N CYS A 353 15.86 -5.64 2.61
CA CYS A 353 16.95 -5.08 1.82
C CYS A 353 17.58 -3.85 2.47
N GLY A 354 16.74 -3.02 3.12
CA GLY A 354 17.17 -1.85 3.89
C GLY A 354 17.76 -2.16 5.27
N ASN A 355 17.97 -3.43 5.63
CA ASN A 355 18.41 -3.87 6.96
C ASN A 355 17.56 -3.32 8.12
N ILE A 356 16.25 -3.13 7.89
CA ILE A 356 15.28 -2.70 8.89
C ILE A 356 14.64 -3.91 9.55
N ILE A 357 14.57 -5.03 8.81
CA ILE A 357 14.12 -6.34 9.29
C ILE A 357 15.30 -7.30 9.30
N SER A 358 15.52 -7.95 10.44
CA SER A 358 16.36 -9.13 10.57
C SER A 358 15.46 -10.36 10.71
N LEU A 359 15.58 -11.31 9.78
CA LEU A 359 14.77 -12.54 9.81
C LEU A 359 15.08 -13.39 11.06
N GLN A 360 16.33 -13.40 11.50
CA GLN A 360 16.73 -14.12 12.72
C GLN A 360 16.06 -13.53 13.96
N ARG A 361 16.06 -12.20 14.10
CA ARG A 361 15.36 -11.52 15.20
C ARG A 361 13.85 -11.69 15.09
N ALA A 362 13.27 -11.54 13.92
CA ALA A 362 11.85 -11.75 13.71
C ALA A 362 11.41 -13.18 14.06
N ALA A 363 12.21 -14.19 13.67
CA ALA A 363 11.95 -15.58 14.03
C ALA A 363 12.05 -15.81 15.55
N PHE A 364 13.04 -15.21 16.21
CA PHE A 364 13.16 -15.27 17.67
C PHE A 364 11.97 -14.59 18.36
N GLU A 365 11.61 -13.37 17.96
CA GLU A 365 10.50 -12.60 18.55
C GLU A 365 9.13 -13.32 18.42
N SER A 366 8.95 -14.13 17.38
CA SER A 366 7.75 -14.95 17.16
C SER A 366 7.81 -16.34 17.81
N ALA A 367 8.94 -16.70 18.42
CA ALA A 367 9.12 -18.01 19.00
C ALA A 367 8.28 -18.21 20.29
N PRO A 368 7.87 -19.44 20.62
CA PRO A 368 7.23 -19.75 21.90
C PRO A 368 8.07 -19.36 23.12
N ALA A 369 7.41 -19.12 24.25
CA ALA A 369 8.05 -18.67 25.49
C ALA A 369 9.17 -19.62 25.99
N GLU A 370 9.04 -20.91 25.71
CA GLU A 370 10.04 -21.91 26.04
C GLU A 370 11.39 -21.64 25.35
N ILE A 371 11.35 -21.21 24.08
CA ILE A 371 12.57 -20.88 23.32
C ILE A 371 13.20 -19.59 23.87
N HIS A 372 12.41 -18.59 24.24
CA HIS A 372 12.91 -17.37 24.88
C HIS A 372 13.66 -17.69 26.18
N GLN A 373 13.13 -18.61 27.01
CA GLN A 373 13.79 -19.05 28.26
C GLN A 373 15.10 -19.81 28.01
N MET A 374 15.12 -20.67 26.99
CA MET A 374 16.34 -21.42 26.63
C MET A 374 17.45 -20.50 26.14
N VAL A 375 17.15 -19.51 25.28
CA VAL A 375 18.12 -18.57 24.73
C VAL A 375 18.59 -17.59 25.81
N GLY A 376 17.71 -17.12 26.68
CA GLY A 376 18.04 -16.26 27.83
C GLY A 376 19.00 -16.92 28.79
N SER A 377 18.93 -18.25 28.99
CA SER A 377 19.85 -19.02 29.83
C SER A 377 21.26 -19.17 29.23
N VAL A 378 21.43 -18.96 27.91
CA VAL A 378 22.72 -19.07 27.23
C VAL A 378 23.43 -17.69 27.11
N GLY A 379 22.87 -16.60 27.67
CA GLY A 379 23.54 -15.31 27.80
C GLY A 379 23.64 -14.49 26.49
N TYR A 380 22.86 -14.85 25.46
CA TYR A 380 22.92 -14.16 24.17
C TYR A 380 22.05 -12.91 24.04
N ILE A 381 21.13 -12.63 25.01
CA ILE A 381 20.30 -11.40 25.02
C ILE A 381 20.17 -10.94 26.47
N GLU A 382 21.00 -10.01 26.90
CA GLU A 382 20.69 -9.18 28.04
C GLU A 382 19.48 -8.32 27.67
N GLY A 383 18.45 -8.29 28.51
CA GLY A 383 17.26 -7.47 28.35
C GLY A 383 17.61 -5.98 28.39
N VAL A 384 18.04 -5.43 27.29
CA VAL A 384 18.21 -3.99 27.14
C VAL A 384 16.82 -3.41 26.98
N ASN A 385 16.34 -2.67 27.96
CA ASN A 385 15.18 -1.79 27.82
C ASN A 385 15.51 -0.82 26.68
N ASP A 386 14.78 -0.90 25.54
CA ASP A 386 14.97 0.00 24.42
C ASP A 386 14.77 1.44 24.89
N PRO A 387 15.85 2.25 24.98
CA PRO A 387 15.75 3.62 25.46
C PRO A 387 14.95 4.44 24.46
N ALA A 388 14.01 5.24 24.96
CA ALA A 388 13.17 6.10 24.13
C ALA A 388 12.95 7.46 24.78
N VAL A 389 13.04 8.51 23.97
CA VAL A 389 12.79 9.89 24.42
C VAL A 389 11.77 10.57 23.53
N PHE A 390 10.92 11.40 24.15
CA PHE A 390 9.78 12.02 23.48
C PHE A 390 10.17 12.86 22.25
N TRP A 391 11.20 13.69 22.37
CA TRP A 391 11.60 14.58 21.28
C TRP A 391 12.11 13.83 20.04
N LEU A 392 12.86 12.74 20.21
CA LEU A 392 13.36 11.93 19.09
C LEU A 392 12.21 11.21 18.39
N ASN A 393 11.26 10.66 19.18
CA ASN A 393 10.03 10.08 18.66
C ASN A 393 9.21 11.11 17.88
N SER A 394 9.18 12.38 18.36
CA SER A 394 8.48 13.47 17.70
C SER A 394 9.10 13.83 16.35
N ILE A 395 10.43 13.86 16.25
CA ILE A 395 11.15 14.09 14.98
C ILE A 395 10.76 12.98 13.98
N CYS A 396 10.82 11.71 14.42
CA CYS A 396 10.47 10.57 13.59
C CYS A 396 9.02 10.64 13.10
N ALA A 397 8.09 10.84 14.02
CA ALA A 397 6.65 10.93 13.73
C ALA A 397 6.31 12.11 12.81
N SER A 398 6.87 13.29 13.07
CA SER A 398 6.65 14.50 12.27
C SER A 398 7.17 14.33 10.85
N THR A 399 8.36 13.74 10.70
CA THR A 399 8.93 13.45 9.37
C THR A 399 8.07 12.44 8.62
N GLY A 400 7.62 11.37 9.29
CA GLY A 400 6.70 10.39 8.70
C GLY A 400 5.40 11.03 8.21
N VAL A 401 4.82 11.94 8.97
CA VAL A 401 3.64 12.70 8.55
C VAL A 401 3.94 13.59 7.34
N GLY A 402 5.10 14.27 7.34
CA GLY A 402 5.55 15.08 6.19
C GLY A 402 5.73 14.25 4.91
N VAL A 403 6.28 13.04 5.03
CA VAL A 403 6.40 12.10 3.91
C VAL A 403 5.03 11.72 3.38
N ILE A 404 4.08 11.33 4.24
CA ILE A 404 2.72 10.96 3.80
C ILE A 404 2.00 12.16 3.17
N HIS A 405 2.14 13.35 3.76
CA HIS A 405 1.58 14.58 3.17
C HIS A 405 2.14 14.82 1.76
N GLY A 406 3.46 14.66 1.58
CA GLY A 406 4.10 14.79 0.27
C GLY A 406 3.64 13.74 -0.75
N MET A 407 3.46 12.50 -0.30
CA MET A 407 2.92 11.41 -1.13
C MET A 407 1.49 11.68 -1.59
N VAL A 408 0.62 12.11 -0.68
CA VAL A 408 -0.80 12.41 -0.96
C VAL A 408 -0.93 13.64 -1.86
N SER A 409 -0.13 14.66 -1.61
CA SER A 409 -0.17 15.92 -2.36
C SER A 409 0.67 15.91 -3.64
N GLY A 410 1.40 14.84 -3.91
CA GLY A 410 2.19 14.66 -5.15
C GLY A 410 3.48 15.47 -5.23
N PHE A 411 3.87 16.23 -4.16
CA PHE A 411 5.13 16.98 -4.16
C PHE A 411 6.34 16.14 -3.70
N LEU A 412 6.13 14.88 -3.30
CA LEU A 412 7.18 13.93 -2.94
C LEU A 412 7.01 12.66 -3.76
N ASN A 413 7.96 12.40 -4.66
CA ASN A 413 8.00 11.17 -5.42
C ASN A 413 8.60 10.05 -4.55
N VAL A 414 7.93 8.89 -4.53
CA VAL A 414 8.34 7.68 -3.81
C VAL A 414 8.47 6.44 -4.71
N ASP A 415 8.55 6.62 -6.02
CA ASP A 415 8.61 5.52 -7.00
C ASP A 415 9.85 4.64 -6.82
N SER A 416 10.97 5.24 -6.40
CA SER A 416 12.20 4.52 -6.02
C SER A 416 12.27 4.20 -4.53
N GLY A 417 11.24 4.56 -3.78
CA GLY A 417 11.22 4.48 -2.32
C GLY A 417 11.99 5.60 -1.63
N ILE A 418 11.87 5.64 -0.32
CA ILE A 418 12.54 6.60 0.55
C ILE A 418 13.19 5.85 1.72
N ASP A 419 14.41 6.23 2.03
CA ASP A 419 15.09 5.81 3.25
C ASP A 419 15.89 6.98 3.82
N TRP A 420 15.36 7.61 4.86
CA TRP A 420 15.92 8.78 5.51
C TRP A 420 16.28 8.46 6.95
N VAL A 421 17.53 8.80 7.32
CA VAL A 421 18.08 8.59 8.66
C VAL A 421 18.52 9.94 9.22
N TYR A 422 17.96 10.32 10.37
CA TYR A 422 18.42 11.44 11.16
C TYR A 422 19.38 10.94 12.24
N GLU A 423 20.50 11.59 12.42
CA GLU A 423 21.51 11.27 13.44
C GLU A 423 21.71 12.47 14.37
N PHE A 424 21.64 12.25 15.68
CA PHE A 424 21.96 13.23 16.69
C PHE A 424 23.10 12.70 17.58
N PRO A 425 24.11 13.54 17.95
CA PRO A 425 24.17 15.01 17.84
C PRO A 425 24.62 15.57 16.49
N GLY A 426 24.86 14.77 15.48
CA GLY A 426 25.25 15.26 14.15
C GLY A 426 24.21 16.20 13.51
N SER A 427 22.95 16.08 13.92
CA SER A 427 21.80 16.92 13.49
C SER A 427 21.57 16.97 11.99
N ASP A 428 21.87 15.87 11.30
CA ASP A 428 21.79 15.75 9.85
C ASP A 428 20.81 14.68 9.41
N TRP A 429 20.06 14.98 8.34
CA TRP A 429 19.27 14.00 7.60
C TRP A 429 20.10 13.41 6.46
N ARG A 430 20.32 12.11 6.51
CA ARG A 430 20.97 11.37 5.42
C ARG A 430 19.91 10.66 4.61
N LYS A 431 19.95 10.85 3.30
CA LYS A 431 19.17 10.09 2.33
C LYS A 431 20.00 8.92 1.86
N THR A 432 19.54 7.71 2.12
CA THR A 432 20.17 6.51 1.55
C THR A 432 19.93 6.51 0.04
N ASN A 433 20.97 6.19 -0.74
CA ASN A 433 20.74 5.90 -2.15
C ASN A 433 20.05 4.54 -2.25
N THR A 434 18.76 4.57 -2.56
CA THR A 434 17.87 3.39 -2.56
C THR A 434 18.19 2.39 -3.66
N GLU A 435 18.92 2.80 -4.71
CA GLU A 435 19.38 1.89 -5.77
C GLU A 435 20.31 0.80 -5.22
N TYR A 436 21.14 1.14 -4.21
CA TYR A 436 22.03 0.18 -3.55
C TYR A 436 21.33 -0.75 -2.55
N LEU A 437 20.06 -0.50 -2.25
CA LEU A 437 19.30 -1.37 -1.36
C LEU A 437 18.71 -2.57 -2.10
N ARG A 438 18.65 -2.53 -3.42
CA ARG A 438 18.12 -3.64 -4.22
C ARG A 438 18.99 -4.88 -4.04
N SER A 439 18.35 -6.01 -3.84
CA SER A 439 18.98 -7.33 -3.82
C SER A 439 18.23 -8.23 -4.78
N ASP A 440 18.96 -8.78 -5.76
CA ASP A 440 18.36 -9.66 -6.79
C ASP A 440 17.94 -11.02 -6.21
N ASP A 441 18.42 -11.38 -5.02
CA ASP A 441 18.09 -12.63 -4.32
C ASP A 441 17.12 -12.41 -3.14
N CYS A 442 16.40 -11.28 -3.09
CA CYS A 442 15.52 -10.99 -1.98
C CYS A 442 14.24 -11.81 -2.03
N PHE A 443 13.97 -12.61 -1.01
CA PHE A 443 12.77 -13.41 -0.88
C PHE A 443 11.44 -12.61 -0.95
N PHE A 444 11.45 -11.31 -0.59
CA PHE A 444 10.22 -10.51 -0.50
C PHE A 444 9.92 -9.66 -1.74
N CYS A 445 10.93 -9.15 -2.42
CA CYS A 445 10.74 -8.11 -3.44
C CYS A 445 11.42 -8.39 -4.79
N CYS A 446 11.91 -9.61 -5.00
CA CYS A 446 12.41 -10.12 -6.29
C CYS A 446 11.40 -10.95 -7.00
#